data_fb9304408c75d6fe95da8613aa48493c
#
_entry.id   fb9304408c75d6fe95da8613aa48493c
#
_cell.length_a   1.000
_cell.length_b   1.000
_cell.length_c   1.000
_cell.angle_alpha   90.00
_cell.angle_beta   90.00
_cell.angle_gamma   90.00
#
_symmetry.space_group_name_H-M   'P 1'
#
loop_
_entity.id
_entity.type
_entity.pdbx_description
1 polymer ?
#
loop_
_entity_poly.entity_id
_entity_poly.type
_entity_poly.pdbx_seq_one_letter_code
_entity_poly.pdbx_strand_id
1 'polypeptide(L)'
;VGGDPDNATITEELQHFDFQIDGFSHISSNYLQYIMEDSSGAIWVSSEYAGIARLTILNEGIKRIYPEAISLSDRSNTVRMITRLKNDDICIGTRGGGVYTYDPLINTQKKEVHYNSNIYAIAEDLDGTQWMGSRGEGLCIGGKWYVNHSNDAHSISNNHIFTLYCDRKGRMWIGTFGGGLDLAIKENNRYTFRHFFTKTFGQRRTRAIIEDSNGWIWVGNSDGVYVFSPDSLQADPQNYLTYNYNNGKLRSNEIKCIYQDTQNRIWIGSSGGGLSMCIPGTDYHNLTFKHYGTSNGLVNDMVQAIAEDKQGNLWIATEYGITRFNPETQAFDNYFFSAYTLGNVYSDNSSCVSKNGSLLFGTNYGLLVINPEQMGNNSVLNSSITFTNLQVNGISMRPGAPDSPLSSAMMYTDEIELKHFQRSFVIDFTTFDYSKTNSYTYTYRLENYDKEWSKPSPLSFASYKNL
;
A
#
# COMPACT_ATOMS: atom_id res chain seq x y z
N VAL A 1 -15.98 -22.51 -13.78
CA VAL A 1 -16.08 -23.69 -14.64
C VAL A 1 -17.53 -23.82 -15.08
N GLY A 2 -17.91 -23.15 -16.16
CA GLY A 2 -19.23 -23.22 -16.77
C GLY A 2 -19.10 -23.48 -18.27
N GLY A 3 -18.56 -24.63 -18.65
CA GLY A 3 -18.49 -25.09 -20.03
C GLY A 3 -19.20 -26.43 -20.15
N ASP A 4 -19.78 -26.66 -21.29
CA ASP A 4 -20.41 -27.92 -21.66
C ASP A 4 -19.39 -29.06 -21.51
N PRO A 5 -19.64 -30.07 -20.64
CA PRO A 5 -18.68 -31.13 -20.37
C PRO A 5 -18.33 -32.00 -21.59
N ASP A 6 -19.12 -31.94 -22.64
CA ASP A 6 -18.94 -32.80 -23.85
C ASP A 6 -18.01 -32.16 -24.90
N ASN A 7 -17.55 -30.92 -24.75
CA ASN A 7 -16.73 -30.22 -25.74
C ASN A 7 -15.48 -29.47 -25.19
N ALA A 8 -15.14 -29.64 -23.94
CA ALA A 8 -13.99 -28.97 -23.36
C ALA A 8 -12.74 -29.84 -23.45
N THR A 9 -11.86 -29.53 -24.38
CA THR A 9 -10.44 -29.87 -24.24
C THR A 9 -9.92 -28.98 -23.10
N ILE A 10 -9.89 -29.50 -21.86
CA ILE A 10 -9.33 -28.81 -20.73
C ILE A 10 -7.82 -28.73 -20.96
N THR A 11 -7.35 -27.60 -21.51
CA THR A 11 -5.94 -27.26 -21.67
C THR A 11 -5.46 -26.28 -20.60
N GLU A 12 -6.33 -25.95 -19.65
CA GLU A 12 -5.99 -25.03 -18.54
C GLU A 12 -5.43 -25.82 -17.37
N GLU A 13 -4.42 -25.24 -16.72
CA GLU A 13 -3.84 -25.78 -15.49
C GLU A 13 -4.91 -25.87 -14.40
N LEU A 14 -5.18 -27.07 -13.92
CA LEU A 14 -6.06 -27.30 -12.78
C LEU A 14 -5.38 -26.74 -11.52
N GLN A 15 -5.97 -25.73 -10.90
CA GLN A 15 -5.54 -25.25 -9.60
C GLN A 15 -6.12 -26.17 -8.51
N HIS A 16 -5.23 -26.76 -7.72
CA HIS A 16 -5.59 -27.58 -6.59
C HIS A 16 -5.48 -26.78 -5.29
N PHE A 17 -6.55 -26.73 -4.52
CA PHE A 17 -6.59 -26.10 -3.20
C PHE A 17 -6.69 -27.19 -2.14
N ASP A 18 -5.75 -27.24 -1.22
CA ASP A 18 -5.79 -28.19 -0.12
C ASP A 18 -5.48 -27.53 1.25
N PHE A 19 -5.58 -28.34 2.33
CA PHE A 19 -5.33 -27.87 3.70
C PHE A 19 -3.84 -27.59 4.00
N GLN A 20 -2.91 -28.13 3.22
CA GLN A 20 -1.49 -28.17 3.61
C GLN A 20 -0.63 -27.06 3.04
N ILE A 21 -1.16 -26.18 2.21
CA ILE A 21 -0.33 -25.30 1.38
C ILE A 21 -0.48 -23.83 1.76
N ASP A 22 0.67 -23.20 1.91
CA ASP A 22 1.07 -21.82 1.64
C ASP A 22 0.11 -20.67 2.01
N GLY A 23 -0.65 -20.82 3.08
CA GLY A 23 -1.14 -19.70 3.87
C GLY A 23 -2.16 -18.74 3.28
N PHE A 24 -2.37 -18.69 1.97
CA PHE A 24 -3.30 -17.73 1.34
C PHE A 24 -4.29 -18.34 0.36
N SER A 25 -4.06 -19.57 -0.04
CA SER A 25 -4.91 -20.29 -0.99
C SER A 25 -5.34 -21.64 -0.43
N HIS A 26 -5.50 -21.74 0.88
CA HIS A 26 -5.91 -22.99 1.49
C HIS A 26 -7.36 -22.95 1.98
N ILE A 27 -8.01 -24.07 1.87
CA ILE A 27 -9.28 -24.34 2.53
C ILE A 27 -9.00 -24.90 3.93
N SER A 28 -9.91 -24.65 4.85
CA SER A 28 -9.75 -25.04 6.26
C SER A 28 -9.82 -26.55 6.52
N SER A 29 -10.23 -27.35 5.55
CA SER A 29 -10.30 -28.84 5.61
C SER A 29 -10.43 -29.41 4.23
N ASN A 30 -9.84 -30.59 3.99
CA ASN A 30 -10.01 -31.36 2.74
C ASN A 30 -11.32 -32.20 2.71
N TYR A 31 -12.07 -32.24 3.80
CA TYR A 31 -13.37 -32.93 3.86
C TYR A 31 -14.48 -31.95 3.48
N LEU A 32 -14.69 -31.78 2.17
CA LEU A 32 -15.65 -30.84 1.62
C LEU A 32 -17.02 -31.49 1.51
N GLN A 33 -18.09 -30.73 1.86
CA GLN A 33 -19.45 -31.20 1.80
C GLN A 33 -20.27 -30.51 0.71
N TYR A 34 -20.06 -29.20 0.52
CA TYR A 34 -20.87 -28.41 -0.42
C TYR A 34 -20.08 -27.25 -0.98
N ILE A 35 -20.39 -26.89 -2.22
CA ILE A 35 -19.84 -25.73 -2.92
C ILE A 35 -20.97 -24.97 -3.59
N MET A 36 -20.95 -23.63 -3.48
CA MET A 36 -21.90 -22.76 -4.15
C MET A 36 -21.23 -21.45 -4.56
N GLU A 37 -21.72 -20.87 -5.64
CA GLU A 37 -21.41 -19.51 -6.06
C GLU A 37 -22.56 -18.59 -5.62
N ASP A 38 -22.25 -17.44 -5.00
CA ASP A 38 -23.24 -16.43 -4.68
C ASP A 38 -23.42 -15.41 -5.83
N SER A 39 -24.39 -14.52 -5.68
CA SER A 39 -24.68 -13.48 -6.68
C SER A 39 -23.54 -12.48 -6.91
N SER A 40 -22.53 -12.45 -6.05
CA SER A 40 -21.33 -11.61 -6.19
C SER A 40 -20.17 -12.34 -6.90
N GLY A 41 -20.37 -13.62 -7.29
CA GLY A 41 -19.34 -14.46 -7.88
C GLY A 41 -18.36 -15.06 -6.87
N ALA A 42 -18.61 -14.90 -5.57
CA ALA A 42 -17.82 -15.55 -4.55
C ALA A 42 -18.22 -17.02 -4.40
N ILE A 43 -17.24 -17.91 -4.34
CA ILE A 43 -17.45 -19.35 -4.17
C ILE A 43 -17.37 -19.68 -2.68
N TRP A 44 -18.44 -20.29 -2.17
CA TRP A 44 -18.53 -20.75 -0.79
C TRP A 44 -18.37 -22.25 -0.72
N VAL A 45 -17.50 -22.70 0.19
CA VAL A 45 -17.19 -24.12 0.38
C VAL A 45 -17.45 -24.48 1.82
N SER A 46 -18.35 -25.41 2.08
CA SER A 46 -18.55 -25.95 3.41
C SER A 46 -17.69 -27.20 3.62
N SER A 47 -17.20 -27.37 4.83
CA SER A 47 -16.42 -28.52 5.27
C SER A 47 -17.05 -29.18 6.46
N GLU A 48 -16.76 -30.48 6.66
CA GLU A 48 -17.35 -31.28 7.74
C GLU A 48 -16.85 -30.82 9.13
N TYR A 49 -15.59 -30.38 9.24
CA TYR A 49 -14.96 -30.13 10.55
C TYR A 49 -14.49 -28.70 10.77
N ALA A 50 -14.44 -27.87 9.73
CA ALA A 50 -13.81 -26.56 9.80
C ALA A 50 -14.72 -25.40 9.33
N GLY A 51 -16.03 -25.63 9.26
CA GLY A 51 -17.02 -24.59 8.94
C GLY A 51 -17.08 -24.24 7.46
N ILE A 52 -17.17 -22.95 7.16
CA ILE A 52 -17.38 -22.46 5.80
C ILE A 52 -16.17 -21.61 5.39
N ALA A 53 -15.59 -21.91 4.24
CA ALA A 53 -14.58 -21.11 3.56
C ALA A 53 -15.22 -20.34 2.40
N ARG A 54 -14.76 -19.11 2.18
CA ARG A 54 -15.09 -18.30 1.02
C ARG A 54 -13.86 -18.18 0.13
N LEU A 55 -14.01 -18.56 -1.11
CA LEU A 55 -13.00 -18.36 -2.16
C LEU A 55 -13.41 -17.14 -2.98
N THR A 56 -12.54 -16.18 -3.08
CA THR A 56 -12.71 -15.04 -3.98
C THR A 56 -11.71 -15.20 -5.11
N ILE A 57 -12.19 -15.26 -6.34
CA ILE A 57 -11.33 -15.23 -7.52
C ILE A 57 -10.73 -13.83 -7.58
N LEU A 58 -9.42 -13.73 -7.29
CA LEU A 58 -8.70 -12.48 -7.46
C LEU A 58 -8.66 -12.12 -8.94
N ASN A 59 -8.80 -10.85 -9.26
CA ASN A 59 -8.64 -10.34 -10.62
C ASN A 59 -7.30 -10.81 -11.20
N GLU A 60 -7.29 -11.18 -12.47
CA GLU A 60 -6.08 -11.61 -13.19
C GLU A 60 -4.90 -10.62 -13.09
N GLY A 61 -5.19 -9.35 -12.76
CA GLY A 61 -4.20 -8.30 -12.60
C GLY A 61 -3.43 -8.27 -11.28
N ILE A 62 -3.67 -9.22 -10.34
CA ILE A 62 -3.03 -9.21 -9.03
C ILE A 62 -2.35 -10.54 -8.76
N LYS A 63 -1.07 -10.49 -8.42
CA LYS A 63 -0.29 -11.67 -8.03
C LYS A 63 0.48 -11.39 -6.74
N ARG A 64 0.64 -12.43 -5.93
CA ARG A 64 1.52 -12.40 -4.77
C ARG A 64 2.63 -13.44 -4.96
N ILE A 65 3.86 -13.01 -4.76
CA ILE A 65 5.05 -13.83 -4.95
C ILE A 65 5.78 -13.93 -3.62
N TYR A 66 6.10 -15.16 -3.25
CA TYR A 66 6.85 -15.46 -2.04
C TYR A 66 8.29 -15.75 -2.41
N PRO A 67 9.27 -14.96 -1.93
CA PRO A 67 10.68 -15.23 -2.16
C PRO A 67 11.13 -16.62 -1.70
N GLU A 68 10.58 -17.11 -0.59
CA GLU A 68 10.82 -18.47 -0.08
C GLU A 68 9.50 -19.19 0.19
N ALA A 69 9.34 -20.39 -0.35
CA ALA A 69 8.10 -21.18 -0.26
C ALA A 69 7.92 -21.98 1.05
N ILE A 70 8.75 -21.75 2.08
CA ILE A 70 8.85 -22.65 3.23
C ILE A 70 7.81 -22.34 4.32
N SER A 71 7.47 -21.10 4.55
CA SER A 71 6.46 -20.66 5.50
C SER A 71 6.11 -19.19 5.29
N LEU A 72 4.84 -18.86 5.39
CA LEU A 72 4.36 -17.48 5.26
C LEU A 72 4.86 -16.55 6.36
N SER A 73 5.06 -17.07 7.55
CA SER A 73 5.57 -16.33 8.71
C SER A 73 7.09 -16.18 8.68
N ASP A 74 7.77 -16.79 7.71
CA ASP A 74 9.21 -16.66 7.59
C ASP A 74 9.58 -15.22 7.20
N ARG A 75 10.54 -14.66 7.94
CA ARG A 75 11.12 -13.34 7.66
C ARG A 75 11.73 -13.25 6.25
N SER A 76 12.08 -14.38 5.66
CA SER A 76 12.55 -14.49 4.27
C SER A 76 11.49 -14.06 3.26
N ASN A 77 10.20 -14.14 3.62
CA ASN A 77 9.09 -13.65 2.80
C ASN A 77 8.75 -12.18 3.05
N THR A 78 9.31 -11.53 4.06
CA THR A 78 9.13 -10.10 4.25
C THR A 78 9.99 -9.32 3.25
N VAL A 79 9.37 -8.84 2.17
CA VAL A 79 10.01 -7.99 1.16
C VAL A 79 10.16 -6.59 1.72
N ARG A 80 11.40 -6.19 2.03
CA ARG A 80 11.68 -4.90 2.66
C ARG A 80 12.00 -3.81 1.66
N MET A 81 12.60 -4.16 0.54
CA MET A 81 12.95 -3.22 -0.51
C MET A 81 12.83 -3.86 -1.89
N ILE A 82 12.54 -3.03 -2.86
CA ILE A 82 12.44 -3.37 -4.28
C ILE A 82 13.13 -2.26 -5.06
N THR A 83 13.97 -2.63 -6.01
CA THR A 83 14.56 -1.68 -6.95
C THR A 83 14.61 -2.26 -8.35
N ARG A 84 14.49 -1.42 -9.36
CA ARG A 84 14.73 -1.78 -10.76
C ARG A 84 16.19 -1.44 -11.09
N LEU A 85 16.90 -2.43 -11.55
CA LEU A 85 18.28 -2.29 -11.99
C LEU A 85 18.33 -1.72 -13.42
N LYS A 86 19.51 -1.32 -13.88
CA LYS A 86 19.71 -0.74 -15.23
C LYS A 86 19.40 -1.71 -16.36
N ASN A 87 19.54 -3.01 -16.13
CA ASN A 87 19.18 -4.07 -17.07
C ASN A 87 17.67 -4.39 -17.09
N ASP A 88 16.86 -3.60 -16.38
CA ASP A 88 15.41 -3.75 -16.17
C ASP A 88 14.99 -4.88 -15.24
N ASP A 89 15.93 -5.66 -14.69
CA ASP A 89 15.61 -6.65 -13.65
C ASP A 89 15.12 -5.98 -12.38
N ILE A 90 14.19 -6.64 -11.70
CA ILE A 90 13.71 -6.21 -10.39
C ILE A 90 14.49 -6.93 -9.31
N CYS A 91 15.21 -6.19 -8.51
CA CYS A 91 15.95 -6.72 -7.37
C CYS A 91 15.14 -6.54 -6.08
N ILE A 92 15.06 -7.61 -5.29
CA ILE A 92 14.24 -7.70 -4.07
C ILE A 92 15.16 -8.03 -2.89
N GLY A 93 15.08 -7.24 -1.83
CA GLY A 93 15.75 -7.50 -0.55
C GLY A 93 14.74 -7.88 0.54
N THR A 94 15.07 -8.89 1.34
CA THR A 94 14.18 -9.40 2.38
C THR A 94 14.73 -9.23 3.79
N ARG A 95 13.84 -9.31 4.78
CA ARG A 95 14.22 -9.34 6.20
C ARG A 95 14.92 -10.64 6.61
N GLY A 96 14.82 -11.69 5.82
CA GLY A 96 15.58 -12.93 6.01
C GLY A 96 17.00 -12.88 5.45
N GLY A 97 17.40 -11.77 4.82
CA GLY A 97 18.73 -11.59 4.22
C GLY A 97 18.86 -12.11 2.80
N GLY A 98 17.78 -12.62 2.21
CA GLY A 98 17.77 -13.02 0.80
C GLY A 98 17.74 -11.82 -0.13
N VAL A 99 18.51 -11.92 -1.20
CA VAL A 99 18.46 -11.04 -2.37
C VAL A 99 17.99 -11.87 -3.56
N TYR A 100 16.94 -11.42 -4.21
CA TYR A 100 16.31 -12.14 -5.32
C TYR A 100 16.21 -11.21 -6.53
N THR A 101 16.32 -11.80 -7.72
CA THR A 101 15.95 -11.16 -8.98
C THR A 101 14.58 -11.71 -9.39
N TYR A 102 13.69 -10.83 -9.76
CA TYR A 102 12.36 -11.16 -10.26
C TYR A 102 12.18 -10.61 -11.67
N ASP A 103 11.80 -11.48 -12.59
CA ASP A 103 11.40 -11.10 -13.94
C ASP A 103 9.88 -11.06 -14.05
N PRO A 104 9.27 -9.87 -14.19
CA PRO A 104 7.83 -9.74 -14.29
C PRO A 104 7.24 -10.23 -15.62
N LEU A 105 8.04 -10.42 -16.67
CA LEU A 105 7.55 -10.88 -17.98
C LEU A 105 7.25 -12.38 -17.98
N ILE A 106 8.15 -13.16 -17.40
CA ILE A 106 8.01 -14.63 -17.33
C ILE A 106 7.57 -15.11 -15.95
N ASN A 107 7.32 -14.16 -15.03
CA ASN A 107 6.86 -14.42 -13.66
C ASN A 107 7.76 -15.41 -12.90
N THR A 108 9.07 -15.28 -13.07
CA THR A 108 10.05 -16.12 -12.40
C THR A 108 10.92 -15.31 -11.45
N GLN A 109 11.36 -15.95 -10.39
CA GLN A 109 12.31 -15.38 -9.44
C GLN A 109 13.51 -16.29 -9.29
N LYS A 110 14.68 -15.68 -9.04
CA LYS A 110 15.92 -16.37 -8.79
C LYS A 110 16.56 -15.80 -7.54
N LYS A 111 16.97 -16.67 -6.64
CA LYS A 111 17.77 -16.28 -5.47
C LYS A 111 19.19 -16.02 -5.90
N GLU A 112 19.69 -14.81 -5.69
CA GLU A 112 21.05 -14.46 -6.06
C GLU A 112 22.02 -14.72 -4.91
N VAL A 113 21.72 -14.15 -3.74
CA VAL A 113 22.60 -14.24 -2.57
C VAL A 113 21.75 -14.29 -1.29
N HIS A 114 22.31 -14.89 -0.24
CA HIS A 114 21.77 -14.85 1.10
C HIS A 114 22.80 -14.28 2.08
N TYR A 115 22.41 -13.24 2.81
CA TYR A 115 23.21 -12.62 3.85
C TYR A 115 22.66 -12.97 5.23
N ASN A 116 23.50 -12.92 6.25
CA ASN A 116 23.07 -13.16 7.65
C ASN A 116 22.32 -11.98 8.27
N SER A 117 22.07 -10.93 7.50
CA SER A 117 21.42 -9.70 7.98
C SER A 117 20.30 -9.27 7.04
N ASN A 118 19.29 -8.60 7.59
CA ASN A 118 18.18 -8.06 6.83
C ASN A 118 18.65 -7.04 5.79
N ILE A 119 18.22 -7.18 4.52
CA ILE A 119 18.55 -6.25 3.43
C ILE A 119 17.44 -5.20 3.34
N TYR A 120 17.81 -3.93 3.56
CA TYR A 120 16.87 -2.79 3.63
C TYR A 120 17.01 -1.82 2.47
N ALA A 121 18.13 -1.83 1.77
CA ALA A 121 18.38 -0.96 0.63
C ALA A 121 19.25 -1.66 -0.42
N ILE A 122 18.93 -1.47 -1.69
CA ILE A 122 19.73 -1.89 -2.82
C ILE A 122 19.71 -0.76 -3.85
N ALA A 123 20.86 -0.41 -4.39
CA ALA A 123 21.00 0.54 -5.49
C ALA A 123 22.14 0.11 -6.41
N GLU A 124 22.15 0.66 -7.61
CA GLU A 124 23.21 0.49 -8.60
C GLU A 124 23.79 1.87 -8.92
N ASP A 125 25.12 2.01 -8.87
CA ASP A 125 25.76 3.26 -9.28
C ASP A 125 25.89 3.39 -10.80
N LEU A 126 26.44 4.50 -11.29
CA LEU A 126 26.57 4.74 -12.73
C LEU A 126 27.47 3.71 -13.43
N ASP A 127 28.41 3.10 -12.72
CA ASP A 127 29.32 2.09 -13.24
C ASP A 127 28.73 0.67 -13.22
N GLY A 128 27.51 0.50 -12.70
CA GLY A 128 26.84 -0.79 -12.53
C GLY A 128 27.28 -1.56 -11.27
N THR A 129 27.99 -0.90 -10.34
CA THR A 129 28.35 -1.53 -9.07
C THR A 129 27.10 -1.59 -8.19
N GLN A 130 26.80 -2.76 -7.65
CA GLN A 130 25.70 -2.93 -6.69
C GLN A 130 26.11 -2.48 -5.29
N TRP A 131 25.22 -1.71 -4.69
CA TRP A 131 25.30 -1.22 -3.32
C TRP A 131 24.15 -1.82 -2.52
N MET A 132 24.45 -2.41 -1.37
CA MET A 132 23.45 -3.05 -0.51
C MET A 132 23.58 -2.55 0.92
N GLY A 133 22.48 -2.09 1.46
CA GLY A 133 22.37 -1.65 2.85
C GLY A 133 21.68 -2.69 3.72
N SER A 134 22.30 -2.99 4.85
CA SER A 134 21.76 -3.95 5.82
C SER A 134 21.26 -3.26 7.10
N ARG A 135 20.53 -4.02 7.90
CA ARG A 135 20.14 -3.60 9.25
C ARG A 135 21.13 -4.20 10.28
N GLY A 136 22.33 -3.62 10.35
CA GLY A 136 23.30 -3.97 11.39
C GLY A 136 24.69 -4.34 10.88
N GLU A 137 24.81 -4.94 9.69
CA GLU A 137 26.10 -5.33 9.10
C GLU A 137 26.78 -4.18 8.32
N GLY A 138 26.08 -3.04 8.16
CA GLY A 138 26.60 -1.89 7.43
C GLY A 138 26.25 -1.89 5.96
N LEU A 139 27.18 -1.42 5.13
CA LEU A 139 27.05 -1.17 3.70
C LEU A 139 27.96 -2.11 2.90
N CYS A 140 27.41 -2.86 1.97
CA CYS A 140 28.18 -3.67 1.03
C CYS A 140 28.28 -2.96 -0.32
N ILE A 141 29.48 -2.75 -0.83
CA ILE A 141 29.79 -2.11 -2.12
C ILE A 141 30.56 -3.10 -2.96
N GLY A 142 29.99 -3.61 -4.04
CA GLY A 142 30.67 -4.57 -4.91
C GLY A 142 31.19 -5.81 -4.18
N GLY A 143 30.48 -6.28 -3.16
CA GLY A 143 30.88 -7.44 -2.34
C GLY A 143 31.78 -7.11 -1.12
N LYS A 144 32.22 -5.86 -0.96
CA LYS A 144 33.05 -5.44 0.18
C LYS A 144 32.20 -4.69 1.21
N TRP A 145 32.30 -5.10 2.48
CA TRP A 145 31.58 -4.48 3.58
C TRP A 145 32.30 -3.27 4.18
N TYR A 146 31.56 -2.23 4.45
CA TYR A 146 31.94 -1.00 5.15
C TYR A 146 31.06 -0.87 6.39
N VAL A 147 31.69 -0.69 7.54
CA VAL A 147 31.02 -0.62 8.84
C VAL A 147 31.37 0.68 9.56
N ASN A 148 30.52 1.07 10.49
CA ASN A 148 30.80 2.19 11.37
C ASN A 148 31.97 1.84 12.33
N HIS A 149 32.93 2.74 12.40
CA HIS A 149 34.01 2.72 13.37
C HIS A 149 33.95 4.03 14.19
N SER A 150 33.65 3.92 15.48
CA SER A 150 33.44 5.11 16.36
C SER A 150 34.66 6.06 16.43
N ASN A 151 35.84 5.55 16.16
CA ASN A 151 37.11 6.30 16.17
C ASN A 151 37.52 6.78 14.76
N ASP A 152 36.74 6.51 13.73
CA ASP A 152 37.01 6.95 12.35
C ASP A 152 35.85 7.80 11.84
N ALA A 153 36.05 9.11 11.79
CA ALA A 153 35.07 10.08 11.30
C ALA A 153 34.74 9.95 9.80
N HIS A 154 35.52 9.15 9.07
CA HIS A 154 35.33 8.88 7.64
C HIS A 154 34.70 7.51 7.36
N SER A 155 34.42 6.69 8.39
CA SER A 155 33.60 5.50 8.28
C SER A 155 32.14 5.87 8.06
N ILE A 156 31.26 4.94 7.67
CA ILE A 156 29.81 5.21 7.61
C ILE A 156 29.28 5.61 8.99
N SER A 157 28.28 6.50 9.02
CA SER A 157 27.76 7.07 10.27
C SER A 157 27.01 6.07 11.16
N ASN A 158 26.47 5.01 10.56
CA ASN A 158 25.72 3.96 11.27
C ASN A 158 25.64 2.68 10.43
N ASN A 159 25.57 1.50 11.08
CA ASN A 159 25.46 0.20 10.40
C ASN A 159 24.02 -0.14 9.97
N HIS A 160 23.03 0.64 10.37
CA HIS A 160 21.64 0.46 9.93
C HIS A 160 21.38 1.34 8.70
N ILE A 161 21.52 0.76 7.52
CA ILE A 161 21.31 1.44 6.24
C ILE A 161 19.88 1.20 5.79
N PHE A 162 19.08 2.26 5.63
CA PHE A 162 17.65 2.15 5.32
C PHE A 162 17.31 2.53 3.89
N THR A 163 18.10 3.37 3.25
CA THR A 163 17.90 3.77 1.86
C THR A 163 19.22 4.13 1.19
N LEU A 164 19.29 3.90 -0.11
CA LEU A 164 20.41 4.23 -0.98
C LEU A 164 19.87 4.94 -2.21
N TYR A 165 20.55 5.98 -2.64
CA TYR A 165 20.20 6.72 -3.84
C TYR A 165 21.44 7.19 -4.61
N CYS A 166 21.54 6.78 -5.88
CA CYS A 166 22.55 7.29 -6.80
C CYS A 166 21.97 8.47 -7.58
N ASP A 167 22.53 9.68 -7.39
CA ASP A 167 22.05 10.85 -8.11
C ASP A 167 22.57 10.87 -9.57
N ARG A 168 22.04 11.77 -10.41
CA ARG A 168 22.39 11.86 -11.84
C ARG A 168 23.86 12.17 -12.11
N LYS A 169 24.59 12.72 -11.12
CA LYS A 169 26.03 12.93 -11.19
C LYS A 169 26.85 11.74 -10.68
N GLY A 170 26.19 10.63 -10.28
CA GLY A 170 26.85 9.41 -9.78
C GLY A 170 27.25 9.46 -8.31
N ARG A 171 26.78 10.45 -7.55
CA ARG A 171 27.03 10.52 -6.10
C ARG A 171 26.09 9.57 -5.38
N MET A 172 26.63 8.73 -4.53
CA MET A 172 25.83 7.79 -3.74
C MET A 172 25.49 8.41 -2.37
N TRP A 173 24.19 8.62 -2.16
CA TRP A 173 23.61 9.10 -0.92
C TRP A 173 23.10 7.91 -0.10
N ILE A 174 23.44 7.88 1.18
CA ILE A 174 23.18 6.74 2.07
C ILE A 174 22.37 7.23 3.25
N GLY A 175 21.12 6.82 3.34
CA GLY A 175 20.26 7.12 4.47
C GLY A 175 20.38 6.06 5.56
N THR A 176 20.74 6.51 6.76
CA THR A 176 20.94 5.62 7.90
C THR A 176 19.83 5.80 8.95
N PHE A 177 19.67 4.80 9.80
CA PHE A 177 18.77 4.85 10.94
C PHE A 177 19.56 4.96 12.25
N GLY A 178 20.04 6.16 12.52
CA GLY A 178 20.84 6.49 13.70
C GLY A 178 21.99 7.44 13.45
N GLY A 179 22.46 7.57 12.19
CA GLY A 179 23.58 8.43 11.80
C GLY A 179 23.21 9.61 10.90
N GLY A 180 22.04 9.64 10.30
CA GLY A 180 21.60 10.70 9.39
C GLY A 180 21.77 10.34 7.93
N LEU A 181 22.35 11.23 7.15
CA LEU A 181 22.62 11.08 5.73
C LEU A 181 24.14 11.07 5.51
N ASP A 182 24.63 10.08 4.80
CA ASP A 182 26.02 10.01 4.37
C ASP A 182 26.12 10.22 2.84
N LEU A 183 27.22 10.83 2.42
CA LEU A 183 27.65 10.91 1.04
C LEU A 183 28.94 10.10 0.89
N ALA A 184 28.92 9.10 0.01
CA ALA A 184 30.12 8.32 -0.30
C ALA A 184 31.06 9.12 -1.22
N ILE A 185 32.33 9.15 -0.85
CA ILE A 185 33.41 9.77 -1.62
C ILE A 185 34.42 8.68 -1.97
N LYS A 186 34.70 8.49 -3.27
CA LYS A 186 35.64 7.51 -3.76
C LYS A 186 37.02 8.16 -4.03
N GLU A 187 38.02 7.77 -3.28
CA GLU A 187 39.40 8.21 -3.46
C GLU A 187 40.36 6.99 -3.49
N ASN A 188 41.22 6.91 -4.50
CA ASN A 188 42.20 5.84 -4.61
C ASN A 188 41.63 4.43 -4.40
N ASN A 189 40.50 4.10 -5.00
CA ASN A 189 39.77 2.84 -4.83
C ASN A 189 39.26 2.54 -3.40
N ARG A 190 39.21 3.52 -2.54
CA ARG A 190 38.61 3.42 -1.20
C ARG A 190 37.43 4.38 -1.10
N TYR A 191 36.44 3.99 -0.34
CA TYR A 191 35.30 4.86 -0.01
C TYR A 191 35.51 5.44 1.39
N THR A 192 35.29 6.75 1.50
CA THR A 192 35.11 7.49 2.74
C THR A 192 33.72 8.11 2.74
N PHE A 193 33.25 8.54 3.89
CA PHE A 193 31.87 9.00 4.04
C PHE A 193 31.81 10.34 4.73
N ARG A 194 31.07 11.28 4.17
CA ARG A 194 30.80 12.58 4.76
C ARG A 194 29.40 12.60 5.33
N HIS A 195 29.21 13.08 6.56
CA HIS A 195 27.96 12.98 7.31
C HIS A 195 27.20 14.29 7.36
N PHE A 196 25.86 14.18 7.22
CA PHE A 196 24.91 15.27 7.30
C PHE A 196 23.72 14.88 8.20
N PHE A 197 22.99 15.87 8.74
CA PHE A 197 21.78 15.66 9.53
C PHE A 197 21.98 14.78 10.77
N THR A 198 23.02 15.08 11.55
CA THR A 198 23.44 14.28 12.69
C THR A 198 23.00 14.84 14.05
N LYS A 199 22.35 16.04 14.09
CA LYS A 199 22.14 16.81 15.33
C LYS A 199 21.00 16.25 16.19
N THR A 200 19.82 16.03 15.63
CA THR A 200 18.64 15.59 16.37
C THR A 200 18.34 14.11 16.14
N PHE A 201 17.58 13.50 17.03
CA PHE A 201 17.12 12.12 16.88
C PHE A 201 16.30 11.90 15.61
N GLY A 202 15.42 12.86 15.26
CA GLY A 202 14.63 12.82 14.05
C GLY A 202 15.47 12.90 12.79
N GLN A 203 16.43 13.81 12.73
CA GLN A 203 17.38 13.97 11.62
C GLN A 203 18.16 12.70 11.32
N ARG A 204 18.56 11.96 12.36
CA ARG A 204 19.35 10.74 12.24
C ARG A 204 18.60 9.51 11.69
N ARG A 205 17.31 9.66 11.33
CA ARG A 205 16.47 8.55 10.84
C ARG A 205 16.00 8.78 9.41
N THR A 206 16.90 8.62 8.46
CA THR A 206 16.62 8.80 7.03
C THR A 206 15.97 7.55 6.43
N ARG A 207 14.83 7.73 5.74
CA ARG A 207 14.04 6.63 5.15
C ARG A 207 13.83 6.72 3.65
N ALA A 208 13.80 7.93 3.11
CA ALA A 208 13.55 8.14 1.69
C ALA A 208 14.52 9.20 1.16
N ILE A 209 15.04 8.97 -0.03
CA ILE A 209 15.91 9.91 -0.76
C ILE A 209 15.49 9.85 -2.22
N ILE A 210 15.23 11.00 -2.82
CA ILE A 210 15.05 11.14 -4.28
C ILE A 210 15.76 12.38 -4.79
N GLU A 211 16.08 12.42 -6.07
CA GLU A 211 16.47 13.61 -6.80
C GLU A 211 15.31 14.02 -7.72
N ASP A 212 14.84 15.27 -7.62
CA ASP A 212 13.77 15.75 -8.47
C ASP A 212 14.27 16.10 -9.88
N SER A 213 13.35 16.45 -10.77
CA SER A 213 13.64 16.81 -12.17
C SER A 213 14.58 18.02 -12.31
N ASN A 214 14.67 18.88 -11.29
CA ASN A 214 15.53 20.05 -11.27
C ASN A 214 16.92 19.77 -10.63
N GLY A 215 17.19 18.53 -10.18
CA GLY A 215 18.46 18.12 -9.58
C GLY A 215 18.59 18.45 -8.09
N TRP A 216 17.48 18.75 -7.41
CA TRP A 216 17.45 18.90 -5.95
C TRP A 216 17.20 17.58 -5.28
N ILE A 217 17.91 17.34 -4.18
CA ILE A 217 17.73 16.13 -3.37
C ILE A 217 16.68 16.40 -2.28
N TRP A 218 15.76 15.48 -2.15
CA TRP A 218 14.72 15.43 -1.14
C TRP A 218 14.98 14.26 -0.20
N VAL A 219 15.08 14.53 1.10
CA VAL A 219 15.39 13.54 2.13
C VAL A 219 14.26 13.52 3.14
N GLY A 220 13.57 12.39 3.24
CA GLY A 220 12.54 12.13 4.24
C GLY A 220 13.12 11.46 5.47
N ASN A 221 12.86 12.05 6.63
CA ASN A 221 13.31 11.54 7.93
C ASN A 221 12.19 11.64 9.00
N SER A 222 12.53 11.43 10.28
CA SER A 222 11.55 11.55 11.38
C SER A 222 11.43 12.98 11.91
N ASP A 223 11.97 13.98 11.22
CA ASP A 223 11.86 15.42 11.53
C ASP A 223 11.23 16.22 10.37
N GLY A 224 10.79 15.54 9.33
CA GLY A 224 10.19 16.11 8.13
C GLY A 224 10.95 15.79 6.85
N VAL A 225 10.90 16.70 5.91
CA VAL A 225 11.61 16.62 4.62
C VAL A 225 12.66 17.70 4.56
N TYR A 226 13.87 17.33 4.16
CA TYR A 226 14.99 18.21 3.89
C TYR A 226 15.25 18.27 2.39
N VAL A 227 15.40 19.48 1.86
CA VAL A 227 15.56 19.73 0.43
C VAL A 227 16.78 20.60 0.20
N PHE A 228 17.67 20.18 -0.67
CA PHE A 228 18.93 20.89 -0.94
C PHE A 228 19.46 20.65 -2.35
N SER A 229 20.22 21.61 -2.84
CA SER A 229 21.11 21.38 -3.97
C SER A 229 22.33 20.61 -3.47
N PRO A 230 22.70 19.47 -4.10
CA PRO A 230 23.83 18.65 -3.66
C PRO A 230 25.16 19.41 -3.56
N ASP A 231 25.43 20.30 -4.49
CA ASP A 231 26.68 21.07 -4.50
C ASP A 231 26.69 22.12 -3.38
N SER A 232 25.53 22.76 -3.10
CA SER A 232 25.39 23.69 -2.00
C SER A 232 25.54 23.04 -0.63
N LEU A 233 24.95 21.87 -0.43
CA LEU A 233 25.09 21.12 0.85
C LEU A 233 26.54 20.67 1.08
N GLN A 234 27.26 20.31 0.01
CA GLN A 234 28.67 19.94 0.14
C GLN A 234 29.55 21.15 0.48
N ALA A 235 29.23 22.35 -0.04
CA ALA A 235 29.94 23.58 0.31
C ALA A 235 29.64 24.05 1.73
N ASP A 236 28.37 24.01 2.14
CA ASP A 236 27.90 24.34 3.49
C ASP A 236 26.89 23.30 3.98
N PRO A 237 27.25 22.46 4.98
CA PRO A 237 26.36 21.44 5.53
C PRO A 237 25.07 21.97 6.20
N GLN A 238 24.91 23.28 6.36
CA GLN A 238 23.70 23.92 6.88
C GLN A 238 22.81 24.47 5.75
N ASN A 239 23.24 24.39 4.49
CA ASN A 239 22.50 24.93 3.34
C ASN A 239 21.46 23.92 2.83
N TYR A 240 20.36 23.80 3.58
CA TYR A 240 19.19 23.02 3.24
C TYR A 240 17.90 23.67 3.74
N LEU A 241 16.80 23.34 3.07
CA LEU A 241 15.46 23.76 3.43
C LEU A 241 14.76 22.65 4.21
N THR A 242 13.88 23.03 5.12
CA THR A 242 13.12 22.08 5.95
C THR A 242 11.63 22.31 5.79
N TYR A 243 10.90 21.23 5.52
CA TYR A 243 9.44 21.20 5.51
C TYR A 243 8.97 20.16 6.51
N ASN A 244 8.20 20.59 7.51
CA ASN A 244 7.75 19.72 8.58
C ASN A 244 6.41 20.20 9.19
N TYR A 245 5.95 19.47 10.21
CA TYR A 245 4.75 19.83 10.96
C TYR A 245 4.94 21.16 11.72
N ASN A 246 6.13 21.40 12.29
CA ASN A 246 6.39 22.54 13.15
C ASN A 246 6.35 23.88 12.41
N ASN A 247 6.72 23.90 11.12
CA ASN A 247 6.60 25.09 10.27
C ASN A 247 5.29 25.15 9.47
N GLY A 248 4.32 24.26 9.79
CA GLY A 248 3.00 24.24 9.17
C GLY A 248 2.94 23.77 7.71
N LYS A 249 4.03 23.21 7.21
CA LYS A 249 4.11 22.76 5.80
C LYS A 249 3.63 21.32 5.60
N LEU A 250 3.82 20.44 6.59
CA LEU A 250 3.39 19.06 6.54
C LEU A 250 2.45 18.72 7.71
N ARG A 251 1.71 17.63 7.60
CA ARG A 251 0.79 17.16 8.66
C ARG A 251 1.45 16.18 9.63
N SER A 252 2.65 15.68 9.31
CA SER A 252 3.45 14.79 10.16
C SER A 252 4.93 14.97 9.87
N ASN A 253 5.78 14.76 10.88
CA ASN A 253 7.23 14.76 10.73
C ASN A 253 7.78 13.38 10.33
N GLU A 254 7.04 12.32 10.56
CA GLU A 254 7.48 10.95 10.31
C GLU A 254 7.26 10.59 8.83
N ILE A 255 8.25 10.89 7.98
CA ILE A 255 8.18 10.63 6.55
C ILE A 255 8.54 9.19 6.26
N LYS A 256 7.72 8.53 5.43
CA LYS A 256 7.87 7.13 5.03
C LYS A 256 8.39 6.97 3.61
N CYS A 257 7.84 7.73 2.67
CA CYS A 257 8.22 7.68 1.27
C CYS A 257 8.13 9.06 0.63
N ILE A 258 8.90 9.27 -0.42
CA ILE A 258 8.83 10.43 -1.31
C ILE A 258 8.85 9.91 -2.75
N TYR A 259 7.99 10.46 -3.59
CA TYR A 259 7.85 10.05 -4.98
C TYR A 259 7.69 11.27 -5.88
N GLN A 260 8.36 11.31 -7.03
CA GLN A 260 8.09 12.28 -8.09
C GLN A 260 7.33 11.59 -9.20
N ASP A 261 6.15 12.14 -9.57
CA ASP A 261 5.35 11.61 -10.66
C ASP A 261 5.80 12.17 -12.03
N THR A 262 5.22 11.64 -13.09
CA THR A 262 5.52 12.03 -14.48
C THR A 262 5.16 13.48 -14.82
N GLN A 263 4.34 14.13 -13.98
CA GLN A 263 4.00 15.55 -14.06
C GLN A 263 4.91 16.44 -13.21
N ASN A 264 6.03 15.89 -12.70
CA ASN A 264 6.99 16.56 -11.80
C ASN A 264 6.41 17.02 -10.45
N ARG A 265 5.26 16.49 -10.03
CA ARG A 265 4.73 16.71 -8.67
C ARG A 265 5.50 15.85 -7.68
N ILE A 266 5.83 16.41 -6.54
CA ILE A 266 6.44 15.67 -5.43
C ILE A 266 5.34 15.24 -4.47
N TRP A 267 5.30 13.95 -4.20
CA TRP A 267 4.37 13.30 -3.29
C TRP A 267 5.12 12.78 -2.07
N ILE A 268 4.64 13.14 -0.90
CA ILE A 268 5.26 12.81 0.38
C ILE A 268 4.26 12.00 1.20
N GLY A 269 4.58 10.74 1.43
CA GLY A 269 3.84 9.85 2.30
C GLY A 269 4.38 9.88 3.72
N SER A 270 3.49 10.02 4.70
CA SER A 270 3.87 10.12 6.10
C SER A 270 3.03 9.21 7.01
N SER A 271 3.55 8.97 8.20
CA SER A 271 2.84 8.22 9.24
C SER A 271 1.85 9.13 9.96
N GLY A 272 0.55 8.89 9.75
CA GLY A 272 -0.54 9.63 10.37
C GLY A 272 -0.85 11.00 9.77
N GLY A 273 -0.06 11.47 8.79
CA GLY A 273 -0.30 12.74 8.09
C GLY A 273 -0.89 12.58 6.69
N GLY A 274 -1.09 11.34 6.26
CA GLY A 274 -1.58 11.02 4.92
C GLY A 274 -0.55 11.34 3.83
N LEU A 275 -1.06 11.87 2.73
CA LEU A 275 -0.29 12.23 1.53
C LEU A 275 -0.23 13.74 1.40
N SER A 276 0.96 14.29 1.16
CA SER A 276 1.18 15.71 0.85
C SER A 276 1.77 15.85 -0.54
N MET A 277 1.32 16.84 -1.29
CA MET A 277 1.78 17.11 -2.66
C MET A 277 2.24 18.55 -2.80
N CYS A 278 3.35 18.75 -3.48
CA CYS A 278 3.77 20.06 -4.00
C CYS A 278 4.29 19.95 -5.42
N ILE A 279 4.34 21.08 -6.12
CA ILE A 279 4.95 21.22 -7.45
C ILE A 279 6.18 22.10 -7.27
N PRO A 280 7.40 21.53 -7.34
CA PRO A 280 8.62 22.33 -7.29
C PRO A 280 8.71 23.23 -8.51
N GLY A 281 8.88 24.54 -8.26
CA GLY A 281 9.19 25.51 -9.29
C GLY A 281 10.69 25.88 -9.27
N THR A 282 11.01 27.10 -9.57
CA THR A 282 12.36 27.67 -9.44
C THR A 282 12.68 28.12 -8.02
N ASP A 283 11.65 28.42 -7.23
CA ASP A 283 11.78 28.86 -5.83
C ASP A 283 11.38 27.76 -4.84
N TYR A 284 12.37 27.08 -4.32
CA TYR A 284 12.20 26.05 -3.29
C TYR A 284 11.93 26.61 -1.90
N HIS A 285 12.13 27.91 -1.63
CA HIS A 285 11.88 28.52 -0.33
C HIS A 285 10.38 28.70 -0.02
N ASN A 286 9.55 28.84 -1.07
CA ASN A 286 8.14 29.18 -0.93
C ASN A 286 7.19 28.06 -1.40
N LEU A 287 7.56 26.80 -1.25
CA LEU A 287 6.70 25.69 -1.62
C LEU A 287 5.40 25.67 -0.82
N THR A 288 4.32 25.41 -1.53
CA THR A 288 2.99 25.17 -0.95
C THR A 288 2.61 23.72 -1.08
N PHE A 289 1.95 23.17 -0.04
CA PHE A 289 1.59 21.77 0.01
C PHE A 289 0.08 21.60 0.04
N LYS A 290 -0.43 20.71 -0.81
CA LYS A 290 -1.81 20.22 -0.76
C LYS A 290 -1.82 18.87 -0.05
N HIS A 291 -2.79 18.65 0.82
CA HIS A 291 -2.84 17.45 1.67
C HIS A 291 -4.08 16.62 1.38
N TYR A 292 -3.90 15.30 1.39
CA TYR A 292 -4.94 14.31 1.20
C TYR A 292 -4.87 13.29 2.34
N GLY A 293 -6.02 12.93 2.87
CA GLY A 293 -6.16 11.98 3.95
C GLY A 293 -7.45 11.17 3.84
N THR A 294 -7.77 10.44 4.89
CA THR A 294 -9.02 9.65 4.98
C THR A 294 -10.27 10.48 4.74
N SER A 295 -10.28 11.75 5.13
CA SER A 295 -11.38 12.68 4.84
C SER A 295 -11.55 13.01 3.36
N ASN A 296 -10.57 12.74 2.53
CA ASN A 296 -10.63 12.94 1.07
C ASN A 296 -10.91 11.64 0.32
N GLY A 297 -10.82 10.48 0.97
CA GLY A 297 -11.03 9.17 0.35
C GLY A 297 -9.81 8.22 0.40
N LEU A 298 -8.68 8.65 0.96
CA LEU A 298 -7.54 7.76 1.20
C LEU A 298 -7.95 6.69 2.22
N VAL A 299 -7.55 5.43 1.98
CA VAL A 299 -7.97 4.30 2.83
C VAL A 299 -7.41 4.39 4.25
N ASN A 300 -6.24 5.00 4.43
CA ASN A 300 -5.59 5.20 5.72
C ASN A 300 -4.53 6.28 5.65
N ASP A 301 -4.35 7.05 6.74
CA ASP A 301 -3.39 8.16 6.81
C ASP A 301 -1.92 7.73 7.07
N MET A 302 -1.66 6.43 7.21
CA MET A 302 -0.30 5.88 7.32
C MET A 302 0.19 5.41 5.94
N VAL A 303 0.74 6.32 5.15
CA VAL A 303 1.24 6.05 3.80
C VAL A 303 2.63 5.45 3.86
N GLN A 304 2.82 4.28 3.23
CA GLN A 304 4.08 3.52 3.27
C GLN A 304 4.89 3.60 1.97
N ALA A 305 4.23 3.49 0.82
CA ALA A 305 4.89 3.51 -0.48
C ALA A 305 3.95 4.04 -1.57
N ILE A 306 4.52 4.56 -2.66
CA ILE A 306 3.80 5.17 -3.78
C ILE A 306 4.40 4.66 -5.08
N ALA A 307 3.53 4.33 -6.04
CA ALA A 307 3.91 4.05 -7.43
C ALA A 307 2.90 4.69 -8.38
N GLU A 308 3.31 5.02 -9.60
CA GLU A 308 2.46 5.63 -10.64
C GLU A 308 2.22 4.61 -11.76
N ASP A 309 0.96 4.48 -12.22
CA ASP A 309 0.64 3.67 -13.39
C ASP A 309 0.82 4.47 -14.70
N LYS A 310 0.74 3.78 -15.85
CA LYS A 310 0.89 4.40 -17.17
C LYS A 310 -0.18 5.46 -17.49
N GLN A 311 -1.29 5.47 -16.77
CA GLN A 311 -2.37 6.43 -16.91
C GLN A 311 -2.18 7.66 -16.00
N GLY A 312 -1.11 7.71 -15.22
CA GLY A 312 -0.82 8.80 -14.29
C GLY A 312 -1.61 8.71 -12.97
N ASN A 313 -2.24 7.56 -12.66
CA ASN A 313 -2.84 7.36 -11.36
C ASN A 313 -1.76 6.91 -10.37
N LEU A 314 -1.85 7.43 -9.15
CA LEU A 314 -0.99 7.00 -8.06
C LEU A 314 -1.61 5.81 -7.32
N TRP A 315 -0.79 4.80 -7.09
CA TRP A 315 -1.12 3.67 -6.25
C TRP A 315 -0.39 3.83 -4.93
N ILE A 316 -1.15 4.07 -3.88
CA ILE A 316 -0.67 4.49 -2.57
C ILE A 316 -0.89 3.34 -1.60
N ALA A 317 0.19 2.65 -1.24
CA ALA A 317 0.18 1.61 -0.22
C ALA A 317 0.16 2.25 1.16
N THR A 318 -0.82 1.84 1.97
CA THR A 318 -0.99 2.31 3.34
C THR A 318 -0.90 1.14 4.32
N GLU A 319 -0.97 1.39 5.61
CA GLU A 319 -0.97 0.30 6.60
C GLU A 319 -2.18 -0.64 6.46
N TYR A 320 -3.29 -0.18 5.88
CA TYR A 320 -4.54 -0.93 5.81
C TYR A 320 -4.93 -1.45 4.43
N GLY A 321 -4.48 -0.82 3.36
CA GLY A 321 -4.82 -1.18 1.98
C GLY A 321 -4.06 -0.35 0.96
N ILE A 322 -4.43 -0.48 -0.30
CA ILE A 322 -3.92 0.36 -1.39
C ILE A 322 -5.04 1.26 -1.92
N THR A 323 -4.74 2.53 -2.07
CA THR A 323 -5.60 3.48 -2.77
C THR A 323 -5.05 3.77 -4.15
N ARG A 324 -5.84 3.58 -5.20
CA ARG A 324 -5.61 4.18 -6.51
C ARG A 324 -6.19 5.59 -6.48
N PHE A 325 -5.36 6.57 -6.70
CA PHE A 325 -5.73 7.99 -6.70
C PHE A 325 -5.47 8.60 -8.06
N ASN A 326 -6.47 9.21 -8.66
CA ASN A 326 -6.33 10.00 -9.85
C ASN A 326 -6.11 11.48 -9.48
N PRO A 327 -4.91 12.06 -9.70
CA PRO A 327 -4.63 13.43 -9.29
C PRO A 327 -5.42 14.50 -10.06
N GLU A 328 -5.86 14.19 -11.29
CA GLU A 328 -6.59 15.13 -12.15
C GLU A 328 -8.07 15.23 -11.74
N THR A 329 -8.73 14.08 -11.60
CA THR A 329 -10.15 14.01 -11.19
C THR A 329 -10.35 14.04 -9.69
N GLN A 330 -9.29 13.81 -8.91
CA GLN A 330 -9.29 13.63 -7.45
C GLN A 330 -10.18 12.45 -6.98
N ALA A 331 -10.34 11.44 -7.83
CA ALA A 331 -11.05 10.22 -7.49
C ALA A 331 -10.14 9.25 -6.75
N PHE A 332 -10.72 8.55 -5.77
CA PHE A 332 -10.06 7.55 -4.94
C PHE A 332 -10.79 6.21 -5.05
N ASP A 333 -10.06 5.17 -5.43
CA ASP A 333 -10.52 3.78 -5.43
C ASP A 333 -9.69 2.99 -4.44
N ASN A 334 -10.33 2.31 -3.50
CA ASN A 334 -9.65 1.59 -2.43
C ASN A 334 -9.68 0.07 -2.66
N TYR A 335 -8.52 -0.58 -2.49
CA TYR A 335 -8.32 -2.00 -2.69
C TYR A 335 -7.75 -2.65 -1.43
N PHE A 336 -8.32 -3.80 -1.07
CA PHE A 336 -7.91 -4.59 0.08
C PHE A 336 -7.49 -5.96 -0.42
N PHE A 337 -6.18 -6.25 -0.36
CA PHE A 337 -5.62 -7.50 -0.88
C PHE A 337 -5.29 -8.52 0.21
N SER A 338 -5.77 -8.32 1.41
CA SER A 338 -5.67 -9.32 2.46
C SER A 338 -6.87 -10.24 2.43
N ALA A 339 -6.64 -11.48 2.15
CA ALA A 339 -7.66 -12.50 2.31
C ALA A 339 -7.89 -12.84 3.80
N TYR A 340 -6.93 -12.66 4.69
CA TYR A 340 -7.10 -13.00 6.13
C TYR A 340 -6.08 -12.32 7.07
N THR A 341 -6.56 -11.68 8.08
CA THR A 341 -6.22 -11.57 9.51
C THR A 341 -4.93 -10.91 10.00
N LEU A 342 -3.87 -10.71 9.23
CA LEU A 342 -2.62 -10.12 9.74
C LEU A 342 -2.20 -8.81 9.10
N GLY A 343 -3.13 -8.10 8.48
CA GLY A 343 -2.89 -6.78 7.91
C GLY A 343 -1.99 -6.81 6.66
N ASN A 344 -2.38 -6.06 5.63
CA ASN A 344 -1.47 -5.74 4.53
C ASN A 344 -0.43 -4.74 5.02
N VAL A 345 0.55 -5.17 5.82
CA VAL A 345 1.61 -4.27 6.24
C VAL A 345 2.61 -4.16 5.10
N TYR A 346 2.51 -3.07 4.36
CA TYR A 346 3.47 -2.70 3.32
C TYR A 346 4.76 -2.18 3.92
N SER A 347 5.85 -2.40 3.25
CA SER A 347 7.16 -1.92 3.68
C SER A 347 7.38 -0.47 3.29
N ASP A 348 8.00 0.34 4.19
CA ASP A 348 8.29 1.75 3.97
C ASP A 348 9.14 1.93 2.71
N ASN A 349 8.73 2.83 1.81
CA ASN A 349 9.42 3.18 0.56
C ASN A 349 9.77 1.98 -0.34
N SER A 350 8.96 0.91 -0.26
CA SER A 350 9.19 -0.34 -0.99
C SER A 350 8.17 -0.50 -2.12
N SER A 351 8.37 0.24 -3.19
CA SER A 351 7.60 0.17 -4.42
C SER A 351 8.49 0.34 -5.64
N CYS A 352 8.08 -0.25 -6.75
CA CYS A 352 8.76 -0.15 -8.03
C CYS A 352 7.77 -0.32 -9.16
N VAL A 353 8.07 0.28 -10.32
CA VAL A 353 7.34 0.10 -11.57
C VAL A 353 8.22 -0.68 -12.53
N SER A 354 7.76 -1.83 -12.97
CA SER A 354 8.47 -2.66 -13.95
C SER A 354 8.35 -2.12 -15.37
N LYS A 355 9.18 -2.61 -16.27
CA LYS A 355 9.19 -2.18 -17.69
C LYS A 355 7.85 -2.42 -18.38
N ASN A 356 7.15 -3.49 -18.06
CA ASN A 356 5.83 -3.78 -18.61
C ASN A 356 4.68 -2.95 -17.99
N GLY A 357 4.97 -2.14 -16.97
CA GLY A 357 3.99 -1.30 -16.28
C GLY A 357 3.32 -1.96 -15.08
N SER A 358 3.74 -3.15 -14.70
CA SER A 358 3.30 -3.76 -13.44
C SER A 358 3.86 -2.98 -12.26
N LEU A 359 3.01 -2.76 -11.25
CA LEU A 359 3.36 -2.10 -10.00
C LEU A 359 3.71 -3.16 -8.97
N LEU A 360 4.83 -2.97 -8.29
CA LEU A 360 5.34 -3.90 -7.29
C LEU A 360 5.38 -3.22 -5.92
N PHE A 361 4.88 -3.91 -4.90
CA PHE A 361 4.91 -3.43 -3.52
C PHE A 361 5.46 -4.51 -2.59
N GLY A 362 6.43 -4.13 -1.78
CA GLY A 362 6.97 -4.98 -0.73
C GLY A 362 6.02 -5.06 0.46
N THR A 363 5.77 -6.29 0.92
CA THR A 363 4.90 -6.54 2.07
C THR A 363 5.59 -7.45 3.09
N ASN A 364 5.03 -7.56 4.28
CA ASN A 364 5.50 -8.55 5.26
C ASN A 364 5.27 -9.99 4.78
N TYR A 365 4.44 -10.18 3.76
CA TYR A 365 4.02 -11.49 3.24
C TYR A 365 4.27 -11.57 1.72
N GLY A 366 5.50 -11.34 1.30
CA GLY A 366 5.90 -11.44 -0.09
C GLY A 366 5.84 -10.14 -0.87
N LEU A 367 6.01 -10.28 -2.17
CA LEU A 367 5.90 -9.24 -3.17
C LEU A 367 4.48 -9.21 -3.72
N LEU A 368 3.82 -8.08 -3.64
CA LEU A 368 2.55 -7.85 -4.33
C LEU A 368 2.83 -7.25 -5.70
N VAL A 369 2.34 -7.90 -6.74
CA VAL A 369 2.44 -7.45 -8.14
C VAL A 369 1.04 -7.10 -8.63
N ILE A 370 0.86 -5.86 -9.09
CA ILE A 370 -0.40 -5.36 -9.63
C ILE A 370 -0.18 -4.99 -11.10
N ASN A 371 -1.01 -5.52 -11.98
CA ASN A 371 -1.11 -5.06 -13.36
C ASN A 371 -2.37 -4.19 -13.51
N PRO A 372 -2.24 -2.84 -13.52
CA PRO A 372 -3.40 -1.94 -13.59
C PRO A 372 -4.26 -2.11 -14.85
N GLU A 373 -3.67 -2.55 -15.95
CA GLU A 373 -4.37 -2.74 -17.23
C GLU A 373 -5.29 -3.97 -17.21
N GLN A 374 -4.93 -4.99 -16.43
CA GLN A 374 -5.71 -6.21 -16.22
C GLN A 374 -6.70 -6.09 -15.04
N MET A 375 -6.52 -5.08 -14.21
CA MET A 375 -7.54 -4.72 -13.23
C MET A 375 -8.70 -4.09 -14.00
N GLY A 376 -9.53 -4.93 -14.62
CA GLY A 376 -10.74 -4.47 -15.31
C GLY A 376 -11.46 -3.45 -14.42
N ASN A 377 -12.09 -2.45 -15.03
CA ASN A 377 -13.09 -1.68 -14.32
C ASN A 377 -13.94 -2.71 -13.60
N ASN A 378 -13.80 -2.77 -12.27
CA ASN A 378 -14.68 -3.61 -11.49
C ASN A 378 -16.05 -3.28 -12.03
N SER A 379 -16.57 -4.15 -12.92
CA SER A 379 -17.93 -4.00 -13.37
C SER A 379 -18.65 -3.75 -12.07
N VAL A 380 -19.34 -2.64 -12.01
CA VAL A 380 -20.32 -2.40 -10.97
C VAL A 380 -21.19 -3.64 -11.08
N LEU A 381 -20.78 -4.70 -10.39
CA LEU A 381 -21.68 -5.81 -10.12
C LEU A 381 -22.83 -5.05 -9.49
N ASN A 382 -24.00 -5.14 -10.11
CA ASN A 382 -25.22 -4.50 -9.66
C ASN A 382 -25.52 -5.03 -8.25
N SER A 383 -24.74 -4.59 -7.27
CA SER A 383 -25.00 -4.87 -5.86
C SER A 383 -26.21 -4.01 -5.48
N SER A 384 -27.38 -4.60 -5.63
CA SER A 384 -28.63 -3.99 -5.22
C SER A 384 -28.62 -3.82 -3.69
N ILE A 385 -28.98 -2.62 -3.24
CA ILE A 385 -29.26 -2.39 -1.82
C ILE A 385 -30.53 -3.14 -1.46
N THR A 386 -30.44 -3.94 -0.40
CA THR A 386 -31.60 -4.66 0.15
C THR A 386 -31.91 -4.10 1.54
N PHE A 387 -33.16 -3.74 1.77
CA PHE A 387 -33.66 -3.37 3.09
C PHE A 387 -33.87 -4.64 3.93
N THR A 388 -33.24 -4.70 5.11
CA THR A 388 -33.20 -5.92 5.90
C THR A 388 -34.05 -5.88 7.17
N ASN A 389 -34.25 -4.70 7.76
CA ASN A 389 -35.01 -4.56 8.99
C ASN A 389 -35.69 -3.17 9.05
N LEU A 390 -36.80 -3.12 9.74
CA LEU A 390 -37.50 -1.86 10.10
C LEU A 390 -37.65 -1.79 11.61
N GLN A 391 -37.24 -0.68 12.17
CA GLN A 391 -37.59 -0.34 13.56
C GLN A 391 -38.52 0.87 13.57
N VAL A 392 -39.54 0.80 14.36
CA VAL A 392 -40.48 1.92 14.59
C VAL A 392 -40.53 2.24 16.08
N ASN A 393 -40.31 3.50 16.42
CA ASN A 393 -40.21 3.96 17.82
C ASN A 393 -39.20 3.13 18.66
N GLY A 394 -38.09 2.65 18.03
CA GLY A 394 -37.05 1.85 18.67
C GLY A 394 -37.39 0.35 18.82
N ILE A 395 -38.53 -0.10 18.29
CA ILE A 395 -38.94 -1.52 18.33
C ILE A 395 -38.81 -2.11 16.93
N SER A 396 -38.12 -3.24 16.82
CA SER A 396 -37.99 -3.96 15.53
C SER A 396 -39.33 -4.58 15.13
N MET A 397 -39.77 -4.29 13.90
CA MET A 397 -41.05 -4.72 13.35
C MET A 397 -40.89 -6.06 12.63
N ARG A 398 -41.91 -6.93 12.84
CA ARG A 398 -42.03 -8.20 12.12
C ARG A 398 -43.41 -8.32 11.50
N PRO A 399 -43.57 -9.01 10.38
CA PRO A 399 -44.88 -9.29 9.81
C PRO A 399 -45.81 -9.96 10.83
N GLY A 400 -47.05 -9.46 10.94
CA GLY A 400 -48.07 -10.00 11.87
C GLY A 400 -47.91 -9.62 13.33
N ALA A 401 -46.87 -8.86 13.73
CA ALA A 401 -46.74 -8.35 15.09
C ALA A 401 -47.76 -7.21 15.35
N PRO A 402 -48.20 -7.00 16.60
CA PRO A 402 -49.08 -5.86 16.95
C PRO A 402 -48.42 -4.54 16.49
N ASP A 403 -49.27 -3.68 15.90
CA ASP A 403 -48.85 -2.38 15.35
C ASP A 403 -47.71 -2.40 14.31
N SER A 404 -47.39 -3.56 13.78
CA SER A 404 -46.41 -3.67 12.68
C SER A 404 -47.02 -3.13 11.39
N PRO A 405 -46.30 -2.24 10.69
CA PRO A 405 -46.71 -1.80 9.37
C PRO A 405 -46.32 -2.81 8.26
N LEU A 406 -45.63 -3.91 8.62
CA LEU A 406 -45.13 -4.89 7.66
C LEU A 406 -46.15 -6.00 7.44
N SER A 407 -46.52 -6.22 6.18
CA SER A 407 -47.31 -7.40 5.74
C SER A 407 -46.42 -8.59 5.36
N SER A 408 -45.20 -8.33 4.92
CA SER A 408 -44.15 -9.31 4.55
C SER A 408 -42.81 -8.94 5.15
N ALA A 409 -41.78 -9.77 4.97
CA ALA A 409 -40.45 -9.41 5.39
C ALA A 409 -39.98 -8.13 4.68
N MET A 410 -39.20 -7.28 5.35
CA MET A 410 -38.76 -5.96 4.85
C MET A 410 -38.14 -6.02 3.44
N MET A 411 -37.40 -7.05 3.13
CA MET A 411 -36.78 -7.24 1.80
C MET A 411 -37.82 -7.48 0.66
N TYR A 412 -39.05 -7.77 0.97
CA TYR A 412 -40.17 -7.98 0.03
C TYR A 412 -41.27 -6.96 0.22
N THR A 413 -41.01 -5.84 0.87
CA THR A 413 -41.98 -4.79 1.18
C THR A 413 -41.64 -3.54 0.37
N ASP A 414 -42.51 -3.15 -0.53
CA ASP A 414 -42.37 -1.98 -1.40
C ASP A 414 -42.98 -0.71 -0.78
N GLU A 415 -43.93 -0.87 0.12
CA GLU A 415 -44.68 0.25 0.73
C GLU A 415 -44.89 0.01 2.22
N ILE A 416 -44.74 1.07 3.02
CA ILE A 416 -44.92 1.06 4.46
C ILE A 416 -45.81 2.23 4.84
N GLU A 417 -46.93 1.94 5.49
CA GLU A 417 -47.81 2.96 6.05
C GLU A 417 -47.61 3.08 7.57
N LEU A 418 -47.13 4.24 8.01
CA LEU A 418 -46.93 4.54 9.43
C LEU A 418 -48.16 5.22 10.03
N LYS A 419 -48.59 4.78 11.20
CA LYS A 419 -49.68 5.40 11.96
C LYS A 419 -49.20 6.71 12.61
N HIS A 420 -50.11 7.64 12.89
CA HIS A 420 -49.81 8.98 13.44
C HIS A 420 -48.96 9.00 14.74
N PHE A 421 -48.94 7.92 15.51
CA PHE A 421 -48.11 7.79 16.72
C PHE A 421 -46.76 7.15 16.44
N GLN A 422 -46.49 6.65 15.23
CA GLN A 422 -45.26 6.04 14.79
C GLN A 422 -44.36 7.10 14.17
N ARG A 423 -43.73 7.94 15.01
CA ARG A 423 -43.03 9.17 14.61
C ARG A 423 -41.53 9.02 14.35
N SER A 424 -41.00 7.85 14.57
CA SER A 424 -39.61 7.60 14.28
C SER A 424 -39.43 6.22 13.69
N PHE A 425 -38.57 6.12 12.69
CA PHE A 425 -38.18 4.82 12.14
C PHE A 425 -36.68 4.75 11.83
N VAL A 426 -36.19 3.53 11.82
CA VAL A 426 -34.84 3.17 11.31
C VAL A 426 -35.03 2.05 10.29
N ILE A 427 -34.47 2.22 9.13
CA ILE A 427 -34.36 1.17 8.11
C ILE A 427 -32.91 0.71 8.03
N ASP A 428 -32.70 -0.56 8.31
CA ASP A 428 -31.40 -1.21 8.10
C ASP A 428 -31.35 -1.73 6.66
N PHE A 429 -30.20 -1.58 6.02
CA PHE A 429 -29.99 -2.02 4.65
C PHE A 429 -28.59 -2.58 4.47
N THR A 430 -28.41 -3.42 3.48
CA THR A 430 -27.09 -3.96 3.11
C THR A 430 -26.99 -4.25 1.62
N THR A 431 -25.79 -4.32 1.13
CA THR A 431 -25.48 -5.01 -0.12
C THR A 431 -25.02 -6.42 0.25
N PHE A 432 -25.65 -7.46 -0.28
CA PHE A 432 -25.18 -8.83 -0.07
C PHE A 432 -23.97 -9.17 -0.95
N ASP A 433 -23.11 -8.19 -1.18
CA ASP A 433 -21.85 -8.39 -1.86
C ASP A 433 -20.76 -8.72 -0.84
N TYR A 434 -20.45 -10.00 -0.73
CA TYR A 434 -19.42 -10.51 0.16
C TYR A 434 -18.01 -10.45 -0.46
N SER A 435 -17.86 -10.05 -1.73
CA SER A 435 -16.57 -9.90 -2.40
C SER A 435 -15.77 -8.71 -1.85
N LYS A 436 -16.45 -7.67 -1.36
CA LYS A 436 -15.87 -6.40 -0.88
C LYS A 436 -16.21 -6.15 0.58
N THR A 437 -15.72 -6.95 1.48
CA THR A 437 -15.91 -6.77 2.93
C THR A 437 -15.35 -5.41 3.38
N ASN A 438 -16.20 -4.57 3.99
CA ASN A 438 -15.88 -3.25 4.59
C ASN A 438 -15.54 -2.09 3.63
N SER A 439 -15.86 -2.15 2.35
CA SER A 439 -15.54 -1.09 1.39
C SER A 439 -16.72 -0.23 0.95
N TYR A 440 -17.94 -0.49 1.44
CA TYR A 440 -19.09 0.30 1.08
C TYR A 440 -19.31 1.48 2.02
N THR A 441 -19.58 2.64 1.43
CA THR A 441 -20.17 3.78 2.12
C THR A 441 -21.54 4.04 1.51
N TYR A 442 -22.48 4.44 2.36
CA TYR A 442 -23.86 4.67 1.98
C TYR A 442 -24.20 6.13 2.13
N THR A 443 -25.02 6.61 1.22
CA THR A 443 -25.75 7.88 1.34
C THR A 443 -27.23 7.60 1.22
N TYR A 444 -28.05 8.30 1.96
CA TYR A 444 -29.49 8.18 1.88
C TYR A 444 -30.17 9.55 1.96
N ARG A 445 -31.40 9.62 1.46
CA ARG A 445 -32.25 10.80 1.49
C ARG A 445 -33.69 10.35 1.52
N LEU A 446 -34.49 10.92 2.42
CA LEU A 446 -35.93 10.77 2.39
C LEU A 446 -36.53 11.86 1.49
N GLU A 447 -37.10 11.46 0.37
CA GLU A 447 -37.65 12.36 -0.61
C GLU A 447 -38.82 13.14 0.00
N ASN A 448 -38.97 14.41 -0.36
CA ASN A 448 -39.93 15.38 0.23
C ASN A 448 -39.70 15.75 1.72
N TYR A 449 -38.69 15.21 2.37
CA TYR A 449 -38.31 15.53 3.73
C TYR A 449 -36.89 16.12 3.83
N ASP A 450 -35.88 15.43 3.27
CA ASP A 450 -34.50 15.90 3.27
C ASP A 450 -34.23 16.82 2.07
N LYS A 451 -33.51 17.92 2.30
CA LYS A 451 -33.09 18.84 1.25
C LYS A 451 -31.89 18.31 0.46
N GLU A 452 -30.99 17.59 1.13
CA GLU A 452 -29.73 17.08 0.60
C GLU A 452 -29.52 15.62 0.97
N TRP A 453 -28.64 14.95 0.22
CA TRP A 453 -28.18 13.61 0.58
C TRP A 453 -27.39 13.62 1.88
N SER A 454 -27.49 12.57 2.68
CA SER A 454 -26.61 12.37 3.84
C SER A 454 -25.14 12.31 3.42
N LYS A 455 -24.25 12.64 4.35
CA LYS A 455 -22.81 12.44 4.09
C LYS A 455 -22.50 10.95 3.95
N PRO A 456 -21.56 10.54 3.06
CA PRO A 456 -21.14 9.16 2.96
C PRO A 456 -20.70 8.59 4.31
N SER A 457 -21.24 7.44 4.69
CA SER A 457 -20.97 6.78 5.96
C SER A 457 -20.94 5.26 5.78
N PRO A 458 -20.08 4.52 6.50
CA PRO A 458 -20.08 3.06 6.49
C PRO A 458 -21.29 2.46 7.24
N LEU A 459 -22.09 3.29 7.90
CA LEU A 459 -23.28 2.83 8.63
C LEU A 459 -24.36 2.37 7.65
N SER A 460 -24.89 1.18 7.84
CA SER A 460 -25.87 0.52 6.99
C SER A 460 -27.30 0.71 7.48
N PHE A 461 -27.62 1.91 7.96
CA PHE A 461 -28.99 2.27 8.37
C PHE A 461 -29.30 3.74 8.10
N ALA A 462 -30.58 4.01 7.85
CA ALA A 462 -31.14 5.35 7.79
C ALA A 462 -32.09 5.58 8.98
N SER A 463 -31.92 6.67 9.70
CA SER A 463 -32.72 6.98 10.90
C SER A 463 -33.42 8.31 10.75
N TYR A 464 -34.74 8.31 10.95
CA TYR A 464 -35.58 9.48 10.93
C TYR A 464 -36.40 9.59 12.22
N LYS A 465 -36.55 10.83 12.73
CA LYS A 465 -37.26 11.14 13.98
C LYS A 465 -38.14 12.34 13.80
N ASN A 466 -39.28 12.37 14.52
CA ASN A 466 -40.22 13.47 14.50
C ASN A 466 -40.84 13.75 13.13
N LEU A 467 -41.20 12.70 12.43
CA LEU A 467 -41.95 12.76 11.17
C LEU A 467 -43.41 13.22 11.38
#